data_8653f2e4906bc9005a089d429a93c82e
#
_entry.id   8653f2e4906bc9005a089d429a93c82e
#
_cell.length_a   1.000
_cell.length_b   1.000
_cell.length_c   1.000
_cell.angle_alpha   90.00
_cell.angle_beta   90.00
_cell.angle_gamma   90.00
#
_symmetry.space_group_name_H-M   'P 1'
#
loop_
_entity.id
_entity.type
_entity.pdbx_description
1 polymer ?
#
loop_
_entity_poly.entity_id
_entity_poly.type
_entity_poly.pdbx_seq_one_letter_code
_entity_poly.pdbx_strand_id
1 'polypeptide(L)'
;MGAYLAPPGKTARTVANALLGVPIANLVMVPLITWVGQSLNYRYAFGIIALCGALACAAMFIWLPPMDDIAPSNPRQELGLFKNRQVLLTLFAGLFGFGGFYGFLTYVTRTVETITKMSPSVMPIIMMLIGIGGLVGTFLAGHLSDRLPEGAFPIVMGCFVAILAFSPLMVKTPVTLFIEVFLVGVFGAGAFSASMQVRLIKHAGDAQNLASSMNHVSLCLANIIGSFVSAQAVQHHLGGDYMYIIPAVLGAAVGAVGLVFLLVAVYFVKSGKDQPAEQEQSVGEH
;
A
#
# COMPACT_ATOMS: atom_id res chain seq x y z
N MET A 1 -10.07 -13.52 11.94
CA MET A 1 -11.45 -13.82 11.48
C MET A 1 -11.49 -14.75 10.28
N GLY A 2 -10.93 -14.42 9.13
CA GLY A 2 -10.95 -15.29 7.94
C GLY A 2 -10.36 -16.69 8.15
N ALA A 3 -9.33 -16.81 9.00
CA ALA A 3 -8.72 -18.09 9.34
C ALA A 3 -9.61 -18.98 10.22
N TYR A 4 -10.43 -18.38 11.09
CA TYR A 4 -11.35 -19.11 12.00
C TYR A 4 -12.55 -19.69 11.25
N LEU A 5 -13.07 -19.00 10.25
CA LEU A 5 -14.20 -19.44 9.43
C LEU A 5 -13.78 -20.40 8.29
N ALA A 6 -12.49 -20.67 8.15
CA ALA A 6 -11.96 -21.49 7.07
C ALA A 6 -12.19 -22.98 7.35
N PRO A 7 -12.63 -23.78 6.36
CA PRO A 7 -12.63 -25.23 6.47
C PRO A 7 -11.21 -25.78 6.78
N PRO A 8 -11.09 -26.89 7.51
CA PRO A 8 -9.80 -27.51 7.82
C PRO A 8 -8.95 -27.70 6.55
N GLY A 9 -7.70 -27.22 6.56
CA GLY A 9 -6.78 -27.31 5.43
C GLY A 9 -6.92 -26.24 4.34
N LYS A 10 -7.87 -25.26 4.46
CA LYS A 10 -8.06 -24.19 3.47
C LYS A 10 -7.90 -22.79 4.05
N THR A 11 -7.31 -22.65 5.21
CA THR A 11 -7.16 -21.39 5.95
C THR A 11 -6.44 -20.31 5.12
N ALA A 12 -5.28 -20.67 4.53
CA ALA A 12 -4.51 -19.74 3.71
C ALA A 12 -5.29 -19.22 2.49
N ARG A 13 -6.04 -20.10 1.82
CA ARG A 13 -6.87 -19.74 0.65
C ARG A 13 -8.03 -18.82 1.04
N THR A 14 -8.65 -19.06 2.19
CA THR A 14 -9.77 -18.22 2.68
C THR A 14 -9.29 -16.82 3.05
N VAL A 15 -8.14 -16.73 3.73
CA VAL A 15 -7.51 -15.42 4.05
C VAL A 15 -7.09 -14.69 2.78
N ALA A 16 -6.47 -15.38 1.82
CA ALA A 16 -6.09 -14.79 0.54
C ALA A 16 -7.31 -14.25 -0.22
N ASN A 17 -8.41 -15.02 -0.28
CA ASN A 17 -9.65 -14.56 -0.92
C ASN A 17 -10.25 -13.32 -0.24
N ALA A 18 -10.20 -13.23 1.08
CA ALA A 18 -10.67 -12.05 1.81
C ALA A 18 -9.81 -10.82 1.49
N LEU A 19 -8.50 -10.98 1.33
CA LEU A 19 -7.58 -9.89 0.98
C LEU A 19 -7.74 -9.41 -0.47
N LEU A 20 -8.27 -10.22 -1.39
CA LEU A 20 -8.58 -9.80 -2.76
C LEU A 20 -9.68 -8.72 -2.84
N GLY A 21 -10.47 -8.54 -1.79
CA GLY A 21 -11.51 -7.52 -1.76
C GLY A 21 -10.98 -6.09 -1.98
N VAL A 22 -9.83 -5.75 -1.40
CA VAL A 22 -9.23 -4.40 -1.54
C VAL A 22 -8.79 -4.09 -2.98
N PRO A 23 -7.98 -4.93 -3.66
CA PRO A 23 -7.63 -4.67 -5.06
C PRO A 23 -8.84 -4.67 -6.00
N ILE A 24 -9.83 -5.54 -5.77
CA ILE A 24 -11.07 -5.55 -6.58
C ILE A 24 -11.86 -4.25 -6.38
N ALA A 25 -12.00 -3.79 -5.13
CA ALA A 25 -12.63 -2.52 -4.83
C ALA A 25 -11.92 -1.35 -5.52
N ASN A 26 -10.60 -1.31 -5.48
CA ASN A 26 -9.81 -0.29 -6.16
C ASN A 26 -9.98 -0.34 -7.69
N LEU A 27 -10.06 -1.53 -8.27
CA LEU A 27 -10.23 -1.70 -9.70
C LEU A 27 -11.61 -1.25 -10.21
N VAL A 28 -12.68 -1.51 -9.43
CA VAL A 28 -14.06 -1.30 -9.87
C VAL A 28 -14.65 -0.02 -9.28
N MET A 29 -14.54 0.14 -7.95
CA MET A 29 -15.25 1.21 -7.24
C MET A 29 -14.58 2.57 -7.43
N VAL A 30 -13.24 2.63 -7.44
CA VAL A 30 -12.54 3.93 -7.58
C VAL A 30 -12.82 4.56 -8.95
N PRO A 31 -12.70 3.87 -10.10
CA PRO A 31 -13.08 4.43 -11.40
C PRO A 31 -14.57 4.78 -11.47
N LEU A 32 -15.45 3.93 -10.95
CA LEU A 32 -16.89 4.17 -10.95
C LEU A 32 -17.25 5.46 -10.19
N ILE A 33 -16.72 5.60 -8.97
CA ILE A 33 -16.97 6.77 -8.13
C ILE A 33 -16.37 8.03 -8.76
N THR A 34 -15.18 7.93 -9.37
CA THR A 34 -14.54 9.02 -10.10
C THR A 34 -15.41 9.48 -11.27
N TRP A 35 -15.92 8.53 -12.06
CA TRP A 35 -16.81 8.83 -13.18
C TRP A 35 -18.13 9.45 -12.72
N VAL A 36 -18.78 8.90 -11.68
CA VAL A 36 -20.03 9.44 -11.12
C VAL A 36 -19.80 10.86 -10.57
N GLY A 37 -18.71 11.09 -9.86
CA GLY A 37 -18.36 12.40 -9.29
C GLY A 37 -18.12 13.47 -10.36
N GLN A 38 -17.55 13.09 -11.50
CA GLN A 38 -17.30 13.99 -12.63
C GLN A 38 -18.54 14.21 -13.51
N SER A 39 -19.34 13.16 -13.75
CA SER A 39 -20.46 13.20 -14.70
C SER A 39 -21.76 13.71 -14.09
N LEU A 40 -22.02 13.42 -12.81
CA LEU A 40 -23.26 13.78 -12.13
C LEU A 40 -23.01 14.82 -11.05
N ASN A 41 -22.59 14.40 -9.87
CA ASN A 41 -22.24 15.26 -8.75
C ASN A 41 -21.51 14.43 -7.68
N TYR A 42 -20.59 15.06 -6.93
CA TYR A 42 -19.88 14.41 -5.83
C TYR A 42 -20.82 13.84 -4.75
N ARG A 43 -22.02 14.40 -4.56
CA ARG A 43 -23.01 13.91 -3.60
C ARG A 43 -23.51 12.50 -3.94
N TYR A 44 -23.67 12.17 -5.21
CA TYR A 44 -24.05 10.81 -5.65
C TYR A 44 -22.89 9.83 -5.41
N ALA A 45 -21.65 10.24 -5.62
CA ALA A 45 -20.48 9.43 -5.33
C ALA A 45 -20.42 9.04 -3.83
N PHE A 46 -20.61 10.01 -2.93
CA PHE A 46 -20.70 9.73 -1.50
C PHE A 46 -21.93 8.88 -1.13
N GLY A 47 -23.07 9.08 -1.80
CA GLY A 47 -24.27 8.25 -1.63
C GLY A 47 -23.99 6.78 -1.95
N ILE A 48 -23.29 6.48 -3.04
CA ILE A 48 -22.89 5.11 -3.42
C ILE A 48 -21.96 4.51 -2.37
N ILE A 49 -20.97 5.26 -1.88
CA ILE A 49 -20.07 4.79 -0.83
C ILE A 49 -20.85 4.45 0.45
N ALA A 50 -21.76 5.35 0.86
CA ALA A 50 -22.61 5.13 2.04
C ALA A 50 -23.51 3.89 1.88
N LEU A 51 -24.11 3.69 0.71
CA LEU A 51 -24.93 2.53 0.41
C LEU A 51 -24.11 1.23 0.47
N CYS A 52 -22.92 1.21 -0.15
CA CYS A 52 -22.03 0.04 -0.10
C CYS A 52 -21.60 -0.26 1.34
N GLY A 53 -21.30 0.77 2.14
CA GLY A 53 -20.98 0.62 3.56
C GLY A 53 -22.14 0.04 4.36
N ALA A 54 -23.37 0.54 4.15
CA ALA A 54 -24.56 0.02 4.80
C ALA A 54 -24.85 -1.44 4.43
N LEU A 55 -24.69 -1.80 3.14
CA LEU A 55 -24.83 -3.18 2.67
C LEU A 55 -23.77 -4.10 3.28
N ALA A 56 -22.51 -3.64 3.39
CA ALA A 56 -21.45 -4.40 4.04
C ALA A 56 -21.75 -4.63 5.54
N CYS A 57 -22.20 -3.60 6.26
CA CYS A 57 -22.64 -3.74 7.65
C CYS A 57 -23.80 -4.72 7.78
N ALA A 58 -24.82 -4.60 6.95
CA ALA A 58 -25.96 -5.52 6.96
C ALA A 58 -25.53 -6.97 6.68
N ALA A 59 -24.65 -7.17 5.71
CA ALA A 59 -24.11 -8.50 5.40
C ALA A 59 -23.32 -9.08 6.58
N MET A 60 -22.53 -8.27 7.28
CA MET A 60 -21.82 -8.72 8.49
C MET A 60 -22.79 -9.12 9.60
N PHE A 61 -23.86 -8.34 9.85
CA PHE A 61 -24.85 -8.67 10.87
C PHE A 61 -25.63 -9.97 10.56
N ILE A 62 -25.88 -10.24 9.27
CA ILE A 62 -26.69 -11.42 8.85
C ILE A 62 -25.82 -12.69 8.80
N TRP A 63 -24.57 -12.58 8.31
CA TRP A 63 -23.77 -13.76 7.98
C TRP A 63 -22.64 -14.06 8.95
N LEU A 64 -22.32 -13.14 9.87
CA LEU A 64 -21.23 -13.37 10.82
C LEU A 64 -21.78 -14.15 12.04
N PRO A 65 -21.33 -15.41 12.28
CA PRO A 65 -21.75 -16.15 13.47
C PRO A 65 -21.13 -15.52 14.74
N PRO A 66 -21.78 -15.69 15.91
CA PRO A 66 -21.19 -15.28 17.18
C PRO A 66 -19.85 -16.03 17.41
N MET A 67 -18.83 -15.31 17.82
CA MET A 67 -17.47 -15.81 17.98
C MET A 67 -17.10 -15.80 19.46
N ASP A 68 -17.66 -16.72 20.25
CA ASP A 68 -17.46 -16.80 21.69
C ASP A 68 -16.14 -17.47 22.09
N ASP A 69 -15.49 -18.19 21.15
CA ASP A 69 -14.27 -19.01 21.41
C ASP A 69 -12.94 -18.36 20.97
N ILE A 70 -12.92 -17.07 20.63
CA ILE A 70 -11.64 -16.42 20.31
C ILE A 70 -10.91 -16.11 21.61
N ALA A 71 -9.83 -16.83 21.88
CA ALA A 71 -8.96 -16.52 23.00
C ALA A 71 -8.56 -15.04 22.96
N PRO A 72 -8.78 -14.28 24.05
CA PRO A 72 -8.42 -12.87 24.07
C PRO A 72 -6.90 -12.75 23.87
N SER A 73 -6.51 -11.99 22.84
CA SER A 73 -5.10 -11.66 22.66
C SER A 73 -4.60 -10.89 23.89
N ASN A 74 -3.40 -11.21 24.34
CA ASN A 74 -2.82 -10.51 25.48
C ASN A 74 -2.23 -9.17 25.00
N PRO A 75 -2.84 -8.00 25.31
CA PRO A 75 -2.39 -6.71 24.79
C PRO A 75 -0.93 -6.40 25.16
N ARG A 76 -0.44 -6.94 26.29
CA ARG A 76 0.94 -6.73 26.73
C ARG A 76 1.95 -7.49 25.87
N GLN A 77 1.59 -8.69 25.40
CA GLN A 77 2.44 -9.45 24.46
C GLN A 77 2.44 -8.80 23.08
N GLU A 78 1.30 -8.33 22.60
CA GLU A 78 1.21 -7.61 21.32
C GLU A 78 1.99 -6.30 21.34
N LEU A 79 1.97 -5.53 22.44
CA LEU A 79 2.80 -4.33 22.59
C LEU A 79 4.32 -4.62 22.56
N GLY A 80 4.74 -5.86 22.78
CA GLY A 80 6.11 -6.32 22.56
C GLY A 80 6.60 -6.13 21.13
N LEU A 81 5.67 -6.04 20.15
CA LEU A 81 5.97 -5.74 18.75
C LEU A 81 6.81 -4.47 18.57
N PHE A 82 6.52 -3.43 19.37
CA PHE A 82 7.25 -2.16 19.31
C PHE A 82 8.69 -2.24 19.87
N LYS A 83 9.09 -3.36 20.49
CA LYS A 83 10.48 -3.63 20.84
C LYS A 83 11.24 -4.29 19.71
N ASN A 84 10.53 -4.87 18.74
CA ASN A 84 11.16 -5.51 17.60
C ASN A 84 11.66 -4.47 16.59
N ARG A 85 12.96 -4.36 16.50
CA ARG A 85 13.65 -3.41 15.62
C ARG A 85 13.32 -3.60 14.15
N GLN A 86 13.16 -4.86 13.71
CA GLN A 86 12.82 -5.18 12.32
C GLN A 86 11.44 -4.66 11.94
N VAL A 87 10.47 -4.83 12.85
CA VAL A 87 9.12 -4.33 12.65
C VAL A 87 9.11 -2.80 12.60
N LEU A 88 9.77 -2.13 13.54
CA LEU A 88 9.85 -0.67 13.55
C LEU A 88 10.50 -0.11 12.29
N LEU A 89 11.65 -0.66 11.88
CA LEU A 89 12.33 -0.21 10.66
C LEU A 89 11.48 -0.44 9.41
N THR A 90 10.73 -1.56 9.36
CA THR A 90 9.80 -1.84 8.26
C THR A 90 8.62 -0.86 8.26
N LEU A 91 8.07 -0.52 9.43
CA LEU A 91 6.99 0.48 9.55
C LEU A 91 7.45 1.88 9.13
N PHE A 92 8.64 2.30 9.55
CA PHE A 92 9.22 3.57 9.10
C PHE A 92 9.53 3.58 7.61
N ALA A 93 10.05 2.48 7.07
CA ALA A 93 10.23 2.34 5.63
C ALA A 93 8.91 2.46 4.87
N GLY A 94 7.84 1.84 5.39
CA GLY A 94 6.48 1.97 4.85
C GLY A 94 5.95 3.39 4.92
N LEU A 95 6.11 4.04 6.08
CA LEU A 95 5.66 5.41 6.34
C LEU A 95 6.26 6.40 5.32
N PHE A 96 7.56 6.38 5.14
CA PHE A 96 8.23 7.28 4.21
C PHE A 96 8.06 6.83 2.76
N GLY A 97 8.17 5.53 2.47
CA GLY A 97 8.07 5.02 1.11
C GLY A 97 6.70 5.22 0.48
N PHE A 98 5.63 4.92 1.21
CA PHE A 98 4.27 5.03 0.70
C PHE A 98 3.77 6.48 0.63
N GLY A 99 4.40 7.41 1.34
CA GLY A 99 4.13 8.85 1.23
C GLY A 99 4.28 9.37 -0.19
N GLY A 100 5.24 8.84 -0.96
CA GLY A 100 5.41 9.15 -2.37
C GLY A 100 4.23 8.77 -3.25
N PHE A 101 3.58 7.63 -2.98
CA PHE A 101 2.37 7.20 -3.69
C PHE A 101 1.22 8.20 -3.53
N TYR A 102 0.97 8.61 -2.30
CA TYR A 102 -0.11 9.58 -2.03
C TYR A 102 0.24 10.98 -2.53
N GLY A 103 1.51 11.38 -2.48
CA GLY A 103 1.97 12.63 -3.09
C GLY A 103 1.68 12.67 -4.58
N PHE A 104 2.02 11.62 -5.31
CA PHE A 104 1.70 11.47 -6.73
C PHE A 104 0.18 11.45 -6.97
N LEU A 105 -0.56 10.61 -6.25
CA LEU A 105 -1.99 10.41 -6.45
C LEU A 105 -2.80 11.69 -6.20
N THR A 106 -2.42 12.48 -5.21
CA THR A 106 -3.12 13.74 -4.86
C THR A 106 -3.08 14.75 -6.00
N TYR A 107 -1.97 14.81 -6.74
CA TYR A 107 -1.77 15.81 -7.78
C TYR A 107 -1.84 15.25 -9.20
N VAL A 108 -2.06 13.94 -9.39
CA VAL A 108 -2.12 13.32 -10.73
C VAL A 108 -3.13 14.00 -11.66
N THR A 109 -4.30 14.40 -11.15
CA THR A 109 -5.32 15.10 -11.94
C THR A 109 -4.79 16.43 -12.49
N ARG A 110 -4.15 17.23 -11.62
CA ARG A 110 -3.56 18.51 -12.03
C ARG A 110 -2.39 18.35 -12.99
N THR A 111 -1.57 17.31 -12.76
CA THR A 111 -0.48 16.96 -13.69
C THR A 111 -1.01 16.62 -15.07
N VAL A 112 -2.07 15.82 -15.15
CA VAL A 112 -2.73 15.43 -16.40
C VAL A 112 -3.29 16.65 -17.15
N GLU A 113 -3.97 17.57 -16.45
CA GLU A 113 -4.58 18.77 -17.03
C GLU A 113 -3.54 19.80 -17.49
N THR A 114 -2.52 20.04 -16.66
CA THR A 114 -1.61 21.18 -16.89
C THR A 114 -0.37 20.81 -17.69
N ILE A 115 0.20 19.62 -17.46
CA ILE A 115 1.47 19.19 -18.06
C ILE A 115 1.21 18.38 -19.32
N THR A 116 0.41 17.30 -19.21
CA THR A 116 0.09 16.42 -20.35
C THR A 116 -1.01 17.03 -21.24
N LYS A 117 -1.73 18.05 -20.74
CA LYS A 117 -2.80 18.79 -21.46
C LYS A 117 -3.93 17.87 -21.94
N MET A 118 -4.28 16.87 -21.17
CA MET A 118 -5.38 15.95 -21.44
C MET A 118 -6.66 16.41 -20.74
N SER A 119 -7.81 16.02 -21.31
CA SER A 119 -9.12 16.30 -20.70
C SER A 119 -9.28 15.55 -19.35
N PRO A 120 -9.92 16.18 -18.34
CA PRO A 120 -10.25 15.51 -17.06
C PRO A 120 -11.07 14.21 -17.21
N SER A 121 -11.78 14.04 -18.33
CA SER A 121 -12.55 12.82 -18.64
C SER A 121 -11.70 11.54 -18.74
N VAL A 122 -10.37 11.66 -18.81
CA VAL A 122 -9.43 10.52 -18.80
C VAL A 122 -9.18 9.97 -17.38
N MET A 123 -9.53 10.73 -16.33
CA MET A 123 -9.24 10.34 -14.95
C MET A 123 -9.80 8.96 -14.54
N PRO A 124 -11.03 8.56 -14.90
CA PRO A 124 -11.50 7.21 -14.61
C PRO A 124 -10.62 6.11 -15.21
N ILE A 125 -10.07 6.32 -16.41
CA ILE A 125 -9.16 5.38 -17.08
C ILE A 125 -7.83 5.31 -16.32
N ILE A 126 -7.30 6.45 -15.88
CA ILE A 126 -6.09 6.53 -15.05
C ILE A 126 -6.28 5.76 -13.74
N MET A 127 -7.40 5.96 -13.05
CA MET A 127 -7.71 5.24 -11.81
C MET A 127 -7.89 3.74 -12.05
N MET A 128 -8.49 3.36 -13.17
CA MET A 128 -8.62 1.96 -13.56
C MET A 128 -7.25 1.31 -13.82
N LEU A 129 -6.33 2.02 -14.49
CA LEU A 129 -4.96 1.52 -14.73
C LEU A 129 -4.17 1.34 -13.42
N ILE A 130 -4.32 2.26 -12.45
CA ILE A 130 -3.75 2.09 -11.11
C ILE A 130 -4.34 0.84 -10.44
N GLY A 131 -5.64 0.61 -10.56
CA GLY A 131 -6.31 -0.57 -10.00
C GLY A 131 -5.82 -1.89 -10.62
N ILE A 132 -5.74 -1.95 -11.96
CA ILE A 132 -5.19 -3.11 -12.70
C ILE A 132 -3.72 -3.34 -12.30
N GLY A 133 -2.93 -2.26 -12.30
CA GLY A 133 -1.55 -2.31 -11.84
C GLY A 133 -1.45 -2.85 -10.40
N GLY A 134 -2.32 -2.39 -9.51
CA GLY A 134 -2.40 -2.87 -8.12
C GLY A 134 -2.65 -4.37 -8.00
N LEU A 135 -3.56 -4.93 -8.80
CA LEU A 135 -3.78 -6.38 -8.87
C LEU A 135 -2.51 -7.11 -9.33
N VAL A 136 -1.93 -6.69 -10.45
CA VAL A 136 -0.69 -7.29 -10.99
C VAL A 136 0.43 -7.20 -9.96
N GLY A 137 0.56 -6.05 -9.29
CA GLY A 137 1.56 -5.81 -8.25
C GLY A 137 1.39 -6.72 -7.04
N THR A 138 0.17 -6.97 -6.60
CA THR A 138 -0.11 -7.87 -5.48
C THR A 138 0.33 -9.32 -5.80
N PHE A 139 0.04 -9.80 -7.01
CA PHE A 139 0.51 -11.12 -7.47
C PHE A 139 2.04 -11.16 -7.59
N LEU A 140 2.64 -10.10 -8.16
CA LEU A 140 4.09 -9.98 -8.27
C LEU A 140 4.77 -10.02 -6.90
N ALA A 141 4.22 -9.30 -5.91
CA ALA A 141 4.74 -9.27 -4.55
C ALA A 141 4.67 -10.64 -3.88
N GLY A 142 3.55 -11.36 -4.03
CA GLY A 142 3.42 -12.73 -3.53
C GLY A 142 4.53 -13.62 -4.07
N HIS A 143 4.65 -13.68 -5.40
CA HIS A 143 5.66 -14.51 -6.05
C HIS A 143 7.12 -14.11 -5.71
N LEU A 144 7.38 -12.79 -5.61
CA LEU A 144 8.70 -12.29 -5.26
C LEU A 144 9.03 -12.56 -3.78
N SER A 145 8.04 -12.45 -2.88
CA SER A 145 8.22 -12.73 -1.46
C SER A 145 8.46 -14.21 -1.17
N ASP A 146 7.88 -15.11 -1.96
CA ASP A 146 8.13 -16.54 -1.87
C ASP A 146 9.58 -16.90 -2.27
N ARG A 147 10.11 -16.22 -3.30
CA ARG A 147 11.48 -16.47 -3.78
C ARG A 147 12.56 -15.72 -3.00
N LEU A 148 12.27 -14.51 -2.59
CA LEU A 148 13.21 -13.59 -1.94
C LEU A 148 12.57 -12.95 -0.70
N PRO A 149 12.36 -13.70 0.41
CA PRO A 149 11.59 -13.24 1.56
C PRO A 149 12.09 -11.93 2.18
N GLU A 150 13.41 -11.69 2.18
CA GLU A 150 14.02 -10.46 2.69
C GLU A 150 14.30 -9.41 1.62
N GLY A 151 14.38 -9.84 0.36
CA GLY A 151 14.72 -9.00 -0.78
C GLY A 151 13.53 -8.40 -1.51
N ALA A 152 12.33 -9.01 -1.38
CA ALA A 152 11.14 -8.60 -2.12
C ALA A 152 10.77 -7.13 -1.86
N PHE A 153 10.61 -6.75 -0.61
CA PHE A 153 10.20 -5.39 -0.25
C PHE A 153 11.24 -4.32 -0.65
N PRO A 154 12.57 -4.49 -0.41
CA PRO A 154 13.57 -3.56 -0.91
C PRO A 154 13.58 -3.38 -2.44
N ILE A 155 13.42 -4.47 -3.19
CA ILE A 155 13.36 -4.42 -4.65
C ILE A 155 12.14 -3.64 -5.12
N VAL A 156 10.96 -3.97 -4.59
CA VAL A 156 9.70 -3.29 -4.92
C VAL A 156 9.79 -1.80 -4.61
N MET A 157 10.29 -1.46 -3.42
CA MET A 157 10.44 -0.07 -3.00
C MET A 157 11.47 0.69 -3.84
N GLY A 158 12.58 0.06 -4.19
CA GLY A 158 13.59 0.64 -5.09
C GLY A 158 13.05 0.93 -6.48
N CYS A 159 12.31 -0.02 -7.07
CA CYS A 159 11.62 0.19 -8.34
C CYS A 159 10.59 1.33 -8.25
N PHE A 160 9.81 1.38 -7.18
CA PHE A 160 8.81 2.43 -6.97
C PHE A 160 9.44 3.83 -6.86
N VAL A 161 10.49 3.97 -6.06
CA VAL A 161 11.26 5.22 -5.92
C VAL A 161 11.86 5.65 -7.27
N ALA A 162 12.40 4.71 -8.04
CA ALA A 162 12.92 4.98 -9.37
C ALA A 162 11.82 5.50 -10.32
N ILE A 163 10.65 4.87 -10.35
CA ILE A 163 9.50 5.31 -11.18
C ILE A 163 9.13 6.75 -10.83
N LEU A 164 8.97 7.08 -9.55
CA LEU A 164 8.66 8.45 -9.13
C LEU A 164 9.78 9.46 -9.47
N ALA A 165 11.04 9.05 -9.41
CA ALA A 165 12.17 9.90 -9.79
C ALA A 165 12.19 10.22 -11.30
N PHE A 166 11.75 9.27 -12.14
CA PHE A 166 11.62 9.46 -13.58
C PHE A 166 10.30 10.13 -14.01
N SER A 167 9.38 10.41 -13.09
CA SER A 167 8.11 11.08 -13.35
C SER A 167 8.23 12.35 -14.22
N PRO A 168 9.21 13.26 -14.01
CA PRO A 168 9.35 14.47 -14.84
C PRO A 168 9.56 14.19 -16.32
N LEU A 169 10.04 13.02 -16.68
CA LEU A 169 10.22 12.59 -18.07
C LEU A 169 8.96 11.90 -18.61
N MET A 170 8.29 11.11 -17.75
CA MET A 170 7.18 10.26 -18.15
C MET A 170 5.87 11.03 -18.33
N VAL A 171 5.62 12.10 -17.57
CA VAL A 171 4.37 12.90 -17.66
C VAL A 171 4.28 13.80 -18.89
N LYS A 172 5.35 13.92 -19.69
CA LYS A 172 5.40 14.83 -20.85
C LYS A 172 4.51 14.39 -22.01
N THR A 173 4.30 13.10 -22.18
CA THR A 173 3.48 12.55 -23.27
C THR A 173 2.37 11.65 -22.71
N PRO A 174 1.20 11.61 -23.37
CA PRO A 174 0.09 10.75 -22.93
C PRO A 174 0.48 9.28 -22.79
N VAL A 175 1.26 8.74 -23.71
CA VAL A 175 1.64 7.33 -23.72
C VAL A 175 2.53 7.00 -22.53
N THR A 176 3.56 7.82 -22.25
CA THR A 176 4.47 7.61 -21.13
C THR A 176 3.78 7.82 -19.79
N LEU A 177 2.80 8.75 -19.71
CA LEU A 177 1.96 8.92 -18.53
C LEU A 177 1.14 7.66 -18.21
N PHE A 178 0.50 7.03 -19.20
CA PHE A 178 -0.25 5.78 -18.97
C PHE A 178 0.65 4.64 -18.49
N ILE A 179 1.87 4.54 -19.03
CA ILE A 179 2.88 3.58 -18.58
C ILE A 179 3.27 3.87 -17.13
N GLU A 180 3.54 5.12 -16.79
CA GLU A 180 3.89 5.54 -15.44
C GLU A 180 2.78 5.20 -14.45
N VAL A 181 1.54 5.60 -14.75
CA VAL A 181 0.37 5.34 -13.91
C VAL A 181 0.17 3.84 -13.65
N PHE A 182 0.35 3.01 -14.69
CA PHE A 182 0.29 1.57 -14.54
C PHE A 182 1.41 1.04 -13.65
N LEU A 183 2.65 1.49 -13.84
CA LEU A 183 3.80 1.09 -13.03
C LEU A 183 3.68 1.57 -11.57
N VAL A 184 3.15 2.79 -11.34
CA VAL A 184 2.81 3.29 -10.01
C VAL A 184 1.75 2.41 -9.36
N GLY A 185 0.76 1.93 -10.13
CA GLY A 185 -0.20 0.93 -9.68
C GLY A 185 0.48 -0.37 -9.26
N VAL A 186 1.35 -0.93 -10.12
CA VAL A 186 2.06 -2.20 -9.84
C VAL A 186 2.95 -2.08 -8.61
N PHE A 187 3.87 -1.14 -8.60
CA PHE A 187 4.90 -1.05 -7.55
C PHE A 187 4.43 -0.26 -6.32
N GLY A 188 3.57 0.75 -6.47
CA GLY A 188 3.05 1.56 -5.38
C GLY A 188 1.80 0.96 -4.72
N ALA A 189 0.70 0.83 -5.45
CA ALA A 189 -0.57 0.40 -4.86
C ALA A 189 -0.59 -1.09 -4.46
N GLY A 190 -0.07 -1.98 -5.31
CA GLY A 190 -0.15 -3.43 -5.10
C GLY A 190 1.08 -4.02 -4.41
N ALA A 191 2.22 -4.02 -5.12
CA ALA A 191 3.40 -4.75 -4.67
C ALA A 191 3.97 -4.19 -3.37
N PHE A 192 3.97 -2.87 -3.18
CA PHE A 192 4.49 -2.22 -1.98
C PHE A 192 3.73 -2.68 -0.73
N SER A 193 2.42 -2.51 -0.72
CA SER A 193 1.57 -2.86 0.43
C SER A 193 1.64 -4.35 0.76
N ALA A 194 1.59 -5.21 -0.26
CA ALA A 194 1.62 -6.66 -0.07
C ALA A 194 2.98 -7.16 0.45
N SER A 195 4.10 -6.69 -0.14
CA SER A 195 5.44 -7.12 0.32
C SER A 195 5.78 -6.58 1.72
N MET A 196 5.34 -5.36 2.05
CA MET A 196 5.45 -4.81 3.40
C MET A 196 4.67 -5.66 4.41
N GLN A 197 3.43 -6.03 4.08
CA GLN A 197 2.57 -6.86 4.93
C GLN A 197 3.22 -8.22 5.21
N VAL A 198 3.72 -8.91 4.17
CA VAL A 198 4.40 -10.21 4.32
C VAL A 198 5.61 -10.09 5.23
N ARG A 199 6.44 -9.06 5.04
CA ARG A 199 7.61 -8.81 5.87
C ARG A 199 7.25 -8.52 7.33
N LEU A 200 6.22 -7.70 7.59
CA LEU A 200 5.75 -7.41 8.94
C LEU A 200 5.28 -8.66 9.67
N ILE A 201 4.46 -9.49 9.01
CA ILE A 201 3.96 -10.76 9.59
C ILE A 201 5.12 -11.68 9.91
N LYS A 202 6.12 -11.82 9.02
CA LYS A 202 7.28 -12.67 9.20
C LYS A 202 8.11 -12.32 10.45
N HIS A 203 8.23 -11.02 10.76
CA HIS A 203 9.03 -10.55 11.90
C HIS A 203 8.20 -10.27 13.16
N ALA A 204 6.88 -10.48 13.12
CA ALA A 204 5.97 -10.15 14.22
C ALA A 204 5.91 -11.21 15.33
N GLY A 205 6.40 -12.44 15.08
CA GLY A 205 6.24 -13.54 16.04
C GLY A 205 4.75 -13.76 16.37
N ASP A 206 4.40 -13.79 17.65
CA ASP A 206 3.02 -13.99 18.11
C ASP A 206 2.09 -12.79 17.90
N ALA A 207 2.65 -11.60 17.56
CA ALA A 207 1.88 -10.36 17.41
C ALA A 207 1.46 -10.07 15.96
N GLN A 208 1.16 -11.09 15.14
CA GLN A 208 0.85 -10.94 13.72
C GLN A 208 -0.40 -10.06 13.46
N ASN A 209 -1.42 -10.12 14.34
CA ASN A 209 -2.62 -9.32 14.21
C ASN A 209 -2.33 -7.82 14.39
N LEU A 210 -1.53 -7.47 15.40
CA LEU A 210 -1.11 -6.09 15.61
C LEU A 210 -0.19 -5.61 14.47
N ALA A 211 0.74 -6.44 13.99
CA ALA A 211 1.60 -6.11 12.87
C ALA A 211 0.81 -5.81 11.59
N SER A 212 -0.22 -6.62 11.31
CA SER A 212 -1.13 -6.39 10.17
C SER A 212 -1.90 -5.08 10.32
N SER A 213 -2.37 -4.76 11.52
CA SER A 213 -3.07 -3.50 11.80
C SER A 213 -2.13 -2.30 11.68
N MET A 214 -0.90 -2.42 12.17
CA MET A 214 0.13 -1.37 12.08
C MET A 214 0.57 -1.10 10.64
N ASN A 215 0.50 -2.08 9.74
CA ASN A 215 0.68 -1.84 8.32
C ASN A 215 -0.30 -0.75 7.82
N HIS A 216 -1.59 -0.91 8.09
CA HIS A 216 -2.60 0.08 7.69
C HIS A 216 -2.40 1.44 8.36
N VAL A 217 -2.03 1.47 9.64
CA VAL A 217 -1.71 2.72 10.35
C VAL A 217 -0.54 3.43 9.67
N SER A 218 0.54 2.70 9.34
CA SER A 218 1.69 3.25 8.63
C SER A 218 1.31 3.85 7.28
N LEU A 219 0.45 3.15 6.50
CA LEU A 219 -0.04 3.64 5.20
C LEU A 219 -0.93 4.89 5.35
N CYS A 220 -1.78 4.95 6.39
CA CYS A 220 -2.59 6.14 6.66
C CYS A 220 -1.73 7.35 7.06
N LEU A 221 -0.72 7.15 7.92
CA LEU A 221 0.23 8.19 8.28
C LEU A 221 1.07 8.65 7.08
N ALA A 222 1.47 7.72 6.21
CA ALA A 222 2.15 8.01 4.96
C ALA A 222 1.30 8.92 4.05
N ASN A 223 -0.02 8.68 3.99
CA ASN A 223 -0.95 9.55 3.25
C ASN A 223 -0.91 10.98 3.79
N ILE A 224 -0.97 11.16 5.11
CA ILE A 224 -0.90 12.49 5.74
C ILE A 224 0.41 13.19 5.38
N ILE A 225 1.56 12.52 5.57
CA ILE A 225 2.88 13.08 5.30
C ILE A 225 3.04 13.38 3.81
N GLY A 226 2.71 12.43 2.94
CA GLY A 226 2.86 12.59 1.49
C GLY A 226 2.00 13.71 0.93
N SER A 227 0.73 13.77 1.33
CA SER A 227 -0.18 14.85 0.91
C SER A 227 0.23 16.20 1.47
N PHE A 228 0.66 16.28 2.74
CA PHE A 228 1.10 17.52 3.36
C PHE A 228 2.38 18.08 2.71
N VAL A 229 3.42 17.26 2.54
CA VAL A 229 4.68 17.67 1.88
C VAL A 229 4.40 18.13 0.46
N SER A 230 3.55 17.42 -0.26
CA SER A 230 3.16 17.78 -1.62
C SER A 230 2.37 19.09 -1.67
N ALA A 231 1.46 19.32 -0.72
CA ALA A 231 0.68 20.55 -0.62
C ALA A 231 1.59 21.76 -0.36
N GLN A 232 2.57 21.65 0.56
CA GLN A 232 3.54 22.70 0.83
C GLN A 232 4.37 23.04 -0.40
N ALA A 233 4.82 22.02 -1.16
CA ALA A 233 5.60 22.24 -2.36
C ALA A 233 4.82 23.03 -3.43
N VAL A 234 3.54 22.69 -3.63
CA VAL A 234 2.66 23.38 -4.56
C VAL A 234 2.31 24.78 -4.07
N GLN A 235 2.03 24.96 -2.77
CA GLN A 235 1.70 26.27 -2.18
C GLN A 235 2.86 27.27 -2.32
N HIS A 236 4.09 26.81 -2.19
CA HIS A 236 5.28 27.65 -2.37
C HIS A 236 5.76 27.74 -3.82
N HIS A 237 4.94 27.28 -4.79
CA HIS A 237 5.25 27.32 -6.23
C HIS A 237 6.62 26.72 -6.58
N LEU A 238 7.06 25.69 -5.84
CA LEU A 238 8.31 25.02 -6.12
C LEU A 238 8.24 24.35 -7.49
N GLY A 239 9.21 24.68 -8.37
CA GLY A 239 9.24 24.16 -9.74
C GLY A 239 8.57 25.02 -10.80
N GLY A 240 7.98 26.16 -10.45
CA GLY A 240 7.35 27.07 -11.42
C GLY A 240 6.28 26.38 -12.26
N ASP A 241 6.43 26.36 -13.59
CA ASP A 241 5.48 25.72 -14.52
C ASP A 241 5.33 24.21 -14.32
N TYR A 242 6.30 23.56 -13.66
CA TYR A 242 6.31 22.13 -13.34
C TYR A 242 5.91 21.82 -11.90
N MET A 243 5.28 22.75 -11.18
CA MET A 243 4.96 22.59 -9.75
C MET A 243 4.15 21.35 -9.44
N TYR A 244 3.32 20.86 -10.35
CA TYR A 244 2.50 19.65 -10.15
C TYR A 244 3.27 18.34 -10.37
N ILE A 245 4.51 18.38 -10.88
CA ILE A 245 5.41 17.22 -10.97
C ILE A 245 6.23 17.10 -9.67
N ILE A 246 6.52 18.21 -9.01
CA ILE A 246 7.33 18.25 -7.79
C ILE A 246 6.84 17.27 -6.71
N PRO A 247 5.53 17.09 -6.47
CA PRO A 247 5.02 16.07 -5.55
C PRO A 247 5.55 14.66 -5.81
N ALA A 248 5.66 14.24 -7.06
CA ALA A 248 6.23 12.92 -7.40
C ALA A 248 7.73 12.86 -7.10
N VAL A 249 8.49 13.91 -7.42
CA VAL A 249 9.94 13.99 -7.16
C VAL A 249 10.22 14.03 -5.65
N LEU A 250 9.46 14.81 -4.89
CA LEU A 250 9.55 14.82 -3.43
C LEU A 250 9.15 13.48 -2.85
N GLY A 251 8.12 12.83 -3.43
CA GLY A 251 7.75 11.47 -3.08
C GLY A 251 8.89 10.47 -3.29
N ALA A 252 9.66 10.62 -4.38
CA ALA A 252 10.86 9.82 -4.60
C ALA A 252 11.94 10.10 -3.55
N ALA A 253 12.17 11.36 -3.19
CA ALA A 253 13.15 11.74 -2.18
C ALA A 253 12.78 11.19 -0.78
N VAL A 254 11.53 11.35 -0.37
CA VAL A 254 11.01 10.80 0.89
C VAL A 254 11.04 9.27 0.86
N GLY A 255 10.67 8.66 -0.28
CA GLY A 255 10.76 7.22 -0.51
C GLY A 255 12.20 6.68 -0.42
N ALA A 256 13.18 7.45 -0.91
CA ALA A 256 14.59 7.07 -0.77
C ALA A 256 15.04 7.02 0.70
N VAL A 257 14.56 7.94 1.54
CA VAL A 257 14.79 7.88 3.00
C VAL A 257 14.20 6.59 3.58
N GLY A 258 12.96 6.24 3.20
CA GLY A 258 12.35 4.98 3.61
C GLY A 258 13.15 3.75 3.14
N LEU A 259 13.70 3.79 1.91
CA LEU A 259 14.54 2.73 1.38
C LEU A 259 15.83 2.55 2.22
N VAL A 260 16.42 3.64 2.71
CA VAL A 260 17.58 3.56 3.62
C VAL A 260 17.20 2.83 4.90
N PHE A 261 16.07 3.15 5.54
CA PHE A 261 15.58 2.41 6.72
C PHE A 261 15.42 0.92 6.43
N LEU A 262 14.88 0.59 5.26
CA LEU A 262 14.66 -0.80 4.86
C LEU A 262 15.97 -1.54 4.58
N LEU A 263 16.94 -0.91 3.93
CA LEU A 263 18.26 -1.51 3.69
C LEU A 263 19.01 -1.74 4.99
N VAL A 264 18.88 -0.83 5.95
CA VAL A 264 19.41 -0.99 7.31
C VAL A 264 18.75 -2.20 8.00
N ALA A 265 17.43 -2.36 7.89
CA ALA A 265 16.72 -3.51 8.42
C ALA A 265 17.24 -4.83 7.82
N VAL A 266 17.39 -4.89 6.49
CA VAL A 266 17.91 -6.09 5.80
C VAL A 266 19.36 -6.39 6.19
N TYR A 267 20.18 -5.35 6.36
CA TYR A 267 21.57 -5.51 6.83
C TYR A 267 21.63 -6.19 8.20
N PHE A 268 20.76 -5.80 9.15
CA PHE A 268 20.73 -6.41 10.48
C PHE A 268 20.29 -7.88 10.45
N VAL A 269 19.34 -8.26 9.57
CA VAL A 269 18.97 -9.66 9.36
C VAL A 269 20.16 -10.47 8.83
N LYS A 270 20.83 -9.97 7.77
CA LYS A 270 22.00 -10.64 7.18
C LYS A 270 23.20 -10.74 8.14
N SER A 271 23.33 -9.78 9.05
CA SER A 271 24.40 -9.75 10.06
C SER A 271 24.14 -10.71 11.24
N GLY A 272 23.07 -11.50 11.24
CA GLY A 272 22.71 -12.45 12.30
C GLY A 272 22.32 -11.81 13.64
N LYS A 273 22.09 -10.48 13.66
CA LYS A 273 21.73 -9.75 14.87
C LYS A 273 20.25 -9.82 15.21
N ASP A 274 19.41 -10.10 14.20
CA ASP A 274 17.96 -10.24 14.31
C ASP A 274 17.49 -11.37 13.39
N GLN A 275 17.39 -12.58 13.88
CA GLN A 275 16.84 -13.72 13.11
C GLN A 275 15.31 -13.69 13.13
N PRO A 276 14.61 -14.11 12.05
CA PRO A 276 13.16 -14.29 12.06
C PRO A 276 12.72 -15.31 13.10
N ALA A 277 11.59 -15.07 13.76
CA ALA A 277 11.07 -15.93 14.85
C ALA A 277 10.83 -17.40 14.44
N GLU A 278 10.65 -17.69 13.14
CA GLU A 278 10.47 -19.06 12.65
C GLU A 278 11.73 -19.94 12.73
N GLN A 279 12.94 -19.36 12.79
CA GLN A 279 14.18 -20.13 12.88
C GLN A 279 14.53 -20.56 14.32
N GLU A 280 14.03 -19.87 15.34
CA GLU A 280 14.26 -20.25 16.73
C GLU A 280 13.49 -21.52 17.13
N GLN A 281 12.33 -21.80 16.52
CA GLN A 281 11.57 -23.02 16.81
C GLN A 281 12.17 -24.27 16.17
N SER A 282 12.89 -24.17 15.07
CA SER A 282 13.51 -25.35 14.41
C SER A 282 14.86 -25.78 15.02
N VAL A 283 15.52 -24.91 15.78
CA VAL A 283 16.81 -25.20 16.43
C VAL A 283 16.62 -25.81 17.83
N GLY A 284 15.45 -25.64 18.44
CA GLY A 284 15.12 -26.23 19.76
C GLY A 284 14.61 -27.67 19.75
N GLU A 285 14.41 -28.30 18.57
CA GLU A 285 13.92 -29.67 18.41
C GLU A 285 15.00 -30.68 17.98
N HIS A 286 16.28 -30.36 18.11
CA HIS A 286 17.40 -31.31 17.87
C HIS A 286 18.21 -31.60 19.13
#